data_a35852df68b032623a53c8bd4f5ef373
#
_entry.id   a35852df68b032623a53c8bd4f5ef373
#
_cell.length_a   1.000
_cell.length_b   1.000
_cell.length_c   1.000
_cell.angle_alpha   90.00
_cell.angle_beta   90.00
_cell.angle_gamma   90.00
#
_symmetry.space_group_name_H-M   'P 1'
#
loop_
_entity.id
_entity.type
_entity.pdbx_description
1 polymer ?
#
loop_
_entity_poly.entity_id
_entity_poly.type
_entity_poly.pdbx_seq_one_letter_code
_entity_poly.pdbx_strand_id
1 'polypeptide(L)'
;MRKLLLLLFSALFVLSAQAEDVLRLMTYNVRNANGMDGICNYQRVANVINNARPDIVAIQELDSMTARSNRTDVLKELAERTQLHPCFAPAIDYDGGKYGIGILSKETPLRVQTFALPGREEARTLLVAEFPEYVFACTHLSLIEEDRMKSLEILKSVTAT
;
A
#
# COMPACT_ATOMS: atom_id res chain seq x y z
N MET A 1 -23.08 -5.12 -71.88
CA MET A 1 -21.84 -4.90 -71.11
C MET A 1 -22.17 -4.79 -69.63
N ARG A 2 -22.00 -5.88 -68.88
CA ARG A 2 -22.25 -5.92 -67.42
C ARG A 2 -20.97 -5.53 -66.69
N LYS A 3 -20.99 -4.43 -65.92
CA LYS A 3 -19.89 -4.02 -65.02
C LYS A 3 -19.97 -4.86 -63.76
N LEU A 4 -18.94 -5.69 -63.53
CA LEU A 4 -18.75 -6.47 -62.33
C LEU A 4 -18.15 -5.54 -61.24
N LEU A 5 -18.88 -5.23 -60.19
CA LEU A 5 -18.42 -4.44 -59.03
C LEU A 5 -17.82 -5.42 -58.02
N LEU A 6 -16.47 -5.45 -57.92
CA LEU A 6 -15.74 -6.19 -56.89
C LEU A 6 -15.76 -5.39 -55.61
N LEU A 7 -16.54 -5.82 -54.63
CA LEU A 7 -16.47 -5.34 -53.25
C LEU A 7 -15.30 -6.06 -52.54
N LEU A 8 -14.19 -5.35 -52.33
CA LEU A 8 -13.14 -5.78 -51.44
C LEU A 8 -13.60 -5.58 -49.99
N PHE A 9 -13.94 -6.69 -49.33
CA PHE A 9 -14.16 -6.72 -47.88
C PHE A 9 -12.76 -6.83 -47.22
N SER A 10 -12.18 -5.69 -46.77
CA SER A 10 -11.00 -5.70 -45.92
C SER A 10 -11.44 -6.01 -44.51
N ALA A 11 -11.27 -7.27 -44.07
CA ALA A 11 -11.39 -7.66 -42.68
C ALA A 11 -10.25 -7.02 -41.89
N LEU A 12 -10.58 -5.95 -41.15
CA LEU A 12 -9.67 -5.36 -40.16
C LEU A 12 -9.58 -6.33 -38.99
N PHE A 13 -8.54 -7.15 -38.95
CA PHE A 13 -8.18 -7.91 -37.76
C PHE A 13 -7.60 -6.91 -36.75
N VAL A 14 -8.42 -6.48 -35.80
CA VAL A 14 -7.93 -5.79 -34.60
C VAL A 14 -7.29 -6.87 -33.72
N LEU A 15 -5.97 -7.02 -33.78
CA LEU A 15 -5.23 -7.71 -32.74
C LEU A 15 -5.39 -6.86 -31.47
N SER A 16 -6.30 -7.27 -30.58
CA SER A 16 -6.27 -6.81 -29.20
C SER A 16 -5.02 -7.41 -28.57
N ALA A 17 -3.95 -6.63 -28.48
CA ALA A 17 -2.86 -6.94 -27.58
C ALA A 17 -3.48 -6.99 -26.18
N GLN A 18 -3.60 -8.19 -25.59
CA GLN A 18 -3.86 -8.31 -24.18
C GLN A 18 -2.64 -7.70 -23.48
N ALA A 19 -2.81 -6.52 -22.91
CA ALA A 19 -1.82 -5.99 -21.99
C ALA A 19 -1.77 -6.99 -20.82
N GLU A 20 -0.60 -7.52 -20.54
CA GLU A 20 -0.40 -8.27 -19.30
C GLU A 20 -0.78 -7.34 -18.16
N ASP A 21 -1.67 -7.80 -17.26
CA ASP A 21 -2.04 -7.07 -16.06
C ASP A 21 -0.84 -7.07 -15.11
N VAL A 22 -0.03 -6.02 -15.22
CA VAL A 22 1.16 -5.82 -14.38
C VAL A 22 0.75 -5.10 -13.12
N LEU A 23 0.79 -5.80 -11.98
CA LEU A 23 0.56 -5.21 -10.66
C LEU A 23 1.82 -4.45 -10.20
N ARG A 24 1.71 -3.13 -10.05
CA ARG A 24 2.79 -2.26 -9.61
C ARG A 24 2.76 -2.08 -8.10
N LEU A 25 3.74 -2.65 -7.42
CA LEU A 25 3.89 -2.60 -5.97
C LEU A 25 4.88 -1.51 -5.55
N MET A 26 4.60 -0.87 -4.42
CA MET A 26 5.51 0.09 -3.77
C MET A 26 5.60 -0.21 -2.28
N THR A 27 6.77 0.00 -1.67
CA THR A 27 6.93 0.11 -0.22
C THR A 27 7.61 1.42 0.11
N TYR A 28 7.11 2.14 1.13
CA TYR A 28 7.60 3.46 1.46
C TYR A 28 7.52 3.73 2.97
N ASN A 29 8.68 3.79 3.63
CA ASN A 29 8.79 4.35 4.98
C ASN A 29 8.70 5.88 4.86
N VAL A 30 7.64 6.47 5.38
CA VAL A 30 7.35 7.90 5.21
C VAL A 30 7.88 8.76 6.36
N ARG A 31 8.42 8.14 7.42
CA ARG A 31 8.95 8.86 8.58
C ARG A 31 7.97 9.94 9.07
N ASN A 32 6.71 9.53 9.34
CA ASN A 32 5.60 10.44 9.72
C ASN A 32 5.49 11.73 8.86
N ALA A 33 5.81 11.59 7.56
CA ALA A 33 5.87 12.65 6.56
C ALA A 33 6.92 13.75 6.81
N ASN A 34 7.89 13.52 7.71
CA ASN A 34 9.01 14.41 7.93
C ASN A 34 10.14 14.18 6.91
N GLY A 35 10.48 15.22 6.17
CA GLY A 35 11.63 15.19 5.28
C GLY A 35 12.97 15.28 6.02
N MET A 36 14.07 15.11 5.27
CA MET A 36 15.43 15.29 5.80
C MET A 36 15.71 16.74 6.24
N ASP A 37 14.90 17.68 5.77
CA ASP A 37 14.88 19.09 6.18
C ASP A 37 14.11 19.35 7.48
N GLY A 38 13.53 18.31 8.09
CA GLY A 38 12.71 18.40 9.30
C GLY A 38 11.30 18.96 9.07
N ILE A 39 10.91 19.19 7.80
CA ILE A 39 9.59 19.73 7.47
C ILE A 39 8.61 18.58 7.20
N CYS A 40 7.52 18.54 7.97
CA CYS A 40 6.39 17.64 7.71
C CYS A 40 5.62 18.15 6.48
N ASN A 41 5.49 17.29 5.44
CA ASN A 41 4.82 17.69 4.21
C ASN A 41 4.13 16.50 3.52
N TYR A 42 2.82 16.36 3.75
CA TYR A 42 2.00 15.28 3.18
C TYR A 42 1.91 15.37 1.65
N GLN A 43 1.89 16.57 1.07
CA GLN A 43 1.87 16.73 -0.38
C GLN A 43 3.14 16.20 -1.04
N ARG A 44 4.29 16.38 -0.41
CA ARG A 44 5.57 15.84 -0.90
C ARG A 44 5.55 14.32 -0.93
N VAL A 45 5.05 13.68 0.13
CA VAL A 45 4.89 12.21 0.19
C VAL A 45 3.90 11.73 -0.88
N ALA A 46 2.75 12.37 -1.00
CA ALA A 46 1.74 12.04 -2.01
C ALA A 46 2.27 12.20 -3.44
N ASN A 47 3.10 13.22 -3.71
CA ASN A 47 3.72 13.41 -5.02
C ASN A 47 4.67 12.25 -5.39
N VAL A 48 5.42 11.71 -4.42
CA VAL A 48 6.27 10.53 -4.65
C VAL A 48 5.42 9.33 -5.05
N ILE A 49 4.33 9.07 -4.33
CA ILE A 49 3.41 7.98 -4.62
C ILE A 49 2.76 8.17 -6.00
N ASN A 50 2.22 9.37 -6.27
CA ASN A 50 1.55 9.68 -7.54
C ASN A 50 2.49 9.57 -8.75
N ASN A 51 3.76 9.97 -8.60
CA ASN A 51 4.76 9.85 -9.67
C ASN A 51 5.15 8.39 -9.95
N ALA A 52 5.20 7.54 -8.91
CA ALA A 52 5.46 6.11 -9.05
C ALA A 52 4.27 5.35 -9.68
N ARG A 53 3.06 5.88 -9.55
CA ARG A 53 1.79 5.28 -10.06
C ARG A 53 1.62 3.83 -9.61
N PRO A 54 1.75 3.50 -8.34
CA PRO A 54 1.56 2.14 -7.87
C PRO A 54 0.08 1.74 -7.92
N ASP A 55 -0.18 0.44 -7.98
CA ASP A 55 -1.52 -0.10 -7.78
C ASP A 55 -1.78 -0.31 -6.29
N ILE A 56 -0.72 -0.59 -5.52
CA ILE A 56 -0.76 -0.76 -4.07
C ILE A 56 0.56 -0.34 -3.42
N VAL A 57 0.47 0.28 -2.23
CA VAL A 57 1.61 0.79 -1.45
C VAL A 57 1.56 0.25 -0.03
N ALA A 58 2.65 -0.36 0.43
CA ALA A 58 2.90 -0.62 1.85
C ALA A 58 3.61 0.60 2.46
N ILE A 59 3.04 1.18 3.51
CA ILE A 59 3.57 2.39 4.14
C ILE A 59 3.94 2.10 5.59
N GLN A 60 5.14 2.49 6.00
CA GLN A 60 5.63 2.38 7.35
C GLN A 60 5.77 3.78 7.98
N GLU A 61 5.79 3.80 9.33
CA GLU A 61 5.97 4.99 10.15
C GLU A 61 4.87 6.04 9.96
N LEU A 62 3.62 5.61 10.14
CA LEU A 62 2.44 6.45 10.06
C LEU A 62 1.94 6.84 11.44
N ASP A 63 1.71 8.13 11.62
CA ASP A 63 0.95 8.67 12.76
C ASP A 63 -0.54 8.71 12.43
N SER A 64 -1.37 8.40 13.41
CA SER A 64 -2.81 8.68 13.38
C SER A 64 -3.20 9.41 14.65
N MET A 65 -3.64 10.66 14.50
CA MET A 65 -4.14 11.52 15.59
C MET A 65 -3.11 11.81 16.70
N THR A 66 -1.81 11.72 16.44
CA THR A 66 -0.77 12.06 17.43
C THR A 66 -0.65 13.58 17.60
N ALA A 67 -0.10 14.04 18.72
CA ALA A 67 0.12 15.48 18.93
C ALA A 67 1.16 16.02 17.92
N ARG A 68 2.24 15.26 17.64
CA ARG A 68 3.27 15.67 16.67
C ARG A 68 2.75 15.76 15.22
N SER A 69 1.68 15.05 14.87
CA SER A 69 1.01 15.17 13.56
C SER A 69 -0.10 16.25 13.57
N ASN A 70 -0.18 17.09 14.61
CA ASN A 70 -1.28 18.03 14.82
C ASN A 70 -2.66 17.37 14.80
N ARG A 71 -2.79 16.17 15.38
CA ARG A 71 -4.02 15.37 15.38
C ARG A 71 -4.51 15.00 13.99
N THR A 72 -3.61 14.92 13.04
CA THR A 72 -3.92 14.48 11.68
C THR A 72 -3.84 12.95 11.59
N ASP A 73 -4.79 12.35 10.90
CA ASP A 73 -4.69 10.97 10.41
C ASP A 73 -3.87 10.99 9.11
N VAL A 74 -2.58 10.68 9.22
CA VAL A 74 -1.64 10.82 8.11
C VAL A 74 -2.00 9.93 6.93
N LEU A 75 -2.46 8.69 7.19
CA LEU A 75 -2.81 7.78 6.10
C LEU A 75 -4.05 8.27 5.34
N LYS A 76 -5.06 8.77 6.06
CA LYS A 76 -6.25 9.36 5.44
C LYS A 76 -5.90 10.57 4.59
N GLU A 77 -5.04 11.45 5.10
CA GLU A 77 -4.55 12.62 4.37
C GLU A 77 -3.80 12.22 3.08
N LEU A 78 -2.99 11.17 3.13
CA LEU A 78 -2.31 10.63 1.95
C LEU A 78 -3.32 9.98 0.98
N ALA A 79 -4.31 9.26 1.47
CA ALA A 79 -5.36 8.64 0.66
C ALA A 79 -6.15 9.68 -0.15
N GLU A 80 -6.54 10.79 0.47
CA GLU A 80 -7.24 11.89 -0.19
C GLU A 80 -6.40 12.52 -1.31
N ARG A 81 -5.08 12.70 -1.10
CA ARG A 81 -4.16 13.28 -2.09
C ARG A 81 -3.75 12.34 -3.21
N THR A 82 -3.84 11.05 -2.98
CA THR A 82 -3.46 10.02 -3.96
C THR A 82 -4.65 9.34 -4.63
N GLN A 83 -5.87 9.57 -4.12
CA GLN A 83 -7.10 8.92 -4.56
C GLN A 83 -7.03 7.39 -4.41
N LEU A 84 -6.33 6.90 -3.39
CA LEU A 84 -6.19 5.49 -3.05
C LEU A 84 -6.99 5.15 -1.79
N HIS A 85 -7.41 3.89 -1.64
CA HIS A 85 -8.15 3.40 -0.49
C HIS A 85 -7.21 3.08 0.67
N PRO A 86 -7.42 3.66 1.89
CA PRO A 86 -6.54 3.46 3.04
C PRO A 86 -6.96 2.27 3.90
N CYS A 87 -5.96 1.50 4.38
CA CYS A 87 -6.10 0.55 5.48
C CYS A 87 -5.01 0.81 6.49
N PHE A 88 -5.35 1.16 7.73
CA PHE A 88 -4.40 1.45 8.81
C PHE A 88 -4.34 0.31 9.83
N ALA A 89 -3.14 -0.01 10.28
CA ALA A 89 -2.90 -0.93 11.39
C ALA A 89 -2.02 -0.27 12.46
N PRO A 90 -2.55 0.03 13.65
CA PRO A 90 -1.74 0.54 14.74
C PRO A 90 -0.81 -0.54 15.29
N ALA A 91 0.41 -0.16 15.63
CA ALA A 91 1.37 -0.99 16.36
C ALA A 91 1.42 -0.59 17.84
N ILE A 92 1.45 0.71 18.13
CA ILE A 92 1.53 1.25 19.48
C ILE A 92 0.61 2.45 19.69
N ASP A 93 0.27 2.73 20.94
CA ASP A 93 -0.21 4.03 21.39
C ASP A 93 0.99 4.99 21.46
N TYR A 94 0.85 6.15 20.87
CA TYR A 94 1.93 7.11 20.82
C TYR A 94 1.41 8.55 20.82
N ASP A 95 1.99 9.39 21.67
CA ASP A 95 1.76 10.84 21.70
C ASP A 95 0.26 11.25 21.65
N GLY A 96 -0.57 10.50 22.38
CA GLY A 96 -2.02 10.71 22.48
C GLY A 96 -2.82 10.29 21.25
N GLY A 97 -2.22 9.56 20.31
CA GLY A 97 -2.82 8.92 19.16
C GLY A 97 -2.26 7.52 18.96
N LYS A 98 -2.09 7.11 17.71
CA LYS A 98 -1.55 5.80 17.31
C LYS A 98 -0.38 6.00 16.36
N TYR A 99 0.55 5.04 16.39
CA TYR A 99 1.63 4.92 15.42
C TYR A 99 1.65 3.51 14.85
N GLY A 100 1.89 3.39 13.54
CA GLY A 100 1.81 2.08 12.90
C GLY A 100 2.17 2.09 11.42
N ILE A 101 1.46 1.22 10.69
CA ILE A 101 1.66 0.99 9.27
C ILE A 101 0.33 1.12 8.52
N GLY A 102 0.41 1.19 7.19
CA GLY A 102 -0.78 1.26 6.35
C GLY A 102 -0.58 0.67 4.97
N ILE A 103 -1.69 0.47 4.31
CA ILE A 103 -1.77 0.14 2.89
C ILE A 103 -2.61 1.22 2.20
N LEU A 104 -2.15 1.69 1.05
CA LEU A 104 -2.95 2.44 0.10
C LEU A 104 -3.09 1.62 -1.18
N SER A 105 -4.30 1.45 -1.70
CA SER A 105 -4.56 0.63 -2.89
C SER A 105 -5.58 1.28 -3.83
N LYS A 106 -5.48 0.99 -5.14
CA LYS A 106 -6.50 1.41 -6.11
C LYS A 106 -7.83 0.71 -5.89
N GLU A 107 -7.77 -0.56 -5.51
CA GLU A 107 -8.94 -1.38 -5.22
C GLU A 107 -9.25 -1.37 -3.73
N THR A 108 -10.53 -1.45 -3.40
CA THR A 108 -10.96 -1.70 -2.01
C THR A 108 -10.75 -3.16 -1.68
N PRO A 109 -10.01 -3.52 -0.60
CA PRO A 109 -9.84 -4.91 -0.23
C PRO A 109 -11.16 -5.56 0.21
N LEU A 110 -11.30 -6.85 -0.08
CA LEU A 110 -12.42 -7.67 0.36
C LEU A 110 -12.39 -7.91 1.87
N ARG A 111 -11.19 -8.04 2.41
CA ARG A 111 -10.95 -8.32 3.84
C ARG A 111 -9.65 -7.69 4.29
N VAL A 112 -9.63 -7.22 5.53
CA VAL A 112 -8.44 -6.67 6.19
C VAL A 112 -8.27 -7.34 7.55
N GLN A 113 -7.04 -7.79 7.85
CA GLN A 113 -6.69 -8.42 9.12
C GLN A 113 -5.38 -7.84 9.65
N THR A 114 -5.24 -7.85 10.96
CA THR A 114 -4.03 -7.42 11.65
C THR A 114 -3.56 -8.49 12.62
N PHE A 115 -2.25 -8.67 12.72
CA PHE A 115 -1.62 -9.63 13.61
C PHE A 115 -0.48 -8.93 14.36
N ALA A 116 -0.38 -9.17 15.67
CA ALA A 116 0.75 -8.68 16.44
C ALA A 116 2.04 -9.44 16.02
N LEU A 117 3.11 -8.69 15.88
CA LEU A 117 4.44 -9.25 15.64
C LEU A 117 5.37 -8.96 16.81
N PRO A 118 6.37 -9.82 17.07
CA PRO A 118 7.41 -9.55 18.06
C PRO A 118 8.16 -8.25 17.80
N GLY A 119 8.40 -7.50 18.85
CA GLY A 119 9.18 -6.27 18.85
C GLY A 119 9.43 -5.83 20.28
N ARG A 120 10.58 -6.24 20.88
CA ARG A 120 10.93 -5.91 22.27
C ARG A 120 11.24 -4.44 22.47
N GLU A 121 11.79 -3.78 21.44
CA GLU A 121 12.06 -2.35 21.44
C GLU A 121 10.81 -1.51 21.19
N GLU A 122 9.92 -2.01 20.36
CA GLU A 122 8.65 -1.39 19.99
C GLU A 122 7.74 -2.48 19.43
N ALA A 123 6.49 -2.55 19.87
CA ALA A 123 5.54 -3.53 19.35
C ALA A 123 5.36 -3.35 17.84
N ARG A 124 5.28 -4.47 17.13
CA ARG A 124 5.15 -4.51 15.67
C ARG A 124 3.81 -5.11 15.27
N THR A 125 3.39 -4.81 14.06
CA THR A 125 2.14 -5.32 13.52
C THR A 125 2.32 -5.77 12.07
N LEU A 126 1.50 -6.74 11.66
CA LEU A 126 1.32 -7.18 10.29
C LEU A 126 -0.08 -6.78 9.86
N LEU A 127 -0.19 -6.08 8.76
CA LEU A 127 -1.44 -5.73 8.10
C LEU A 127 -1.58 -6.57 6.83
N VAL A 128 -2.67 -7.32 6.72
CA VAL A 128 -2.96 -8.18 5.56
C VAL A 128 -4.25 -7.71 4.91
N ALA A 129 -4.21 -7.43 3.63
CA ALA A 129 -5.34 -7.03 2.81
C ALA A 129 -5.55 -8.07 1.71
N GLU A 130 -6.75 -8.63 1.63
CA GLU A 130 -7.18 -9.61 0.63
C GLU A 130 -7.94 -8.89 -0.48
N PHE A 131 -7.52 -9.11 -1.70
CA PHE A 131 -8.15 -8.62 -2.93
C PHE A 131 -8.68 -9.80 -3.75
N PRO A 132 -9.49 -9.58 -4.79
CA PRO A 132 -10.06 -10.69 -5.58
C PRO A 132 -9.02 -11.66 -6.16
N GLU A 133 -7.84 -11.17 -6.54
CA GLU A 133 -6.83 -11.94 -7.27
C GLU A 133 -5.51 -12.13 -6.49
N TYR A 134 -5.33 -11.44 -5.36
CA TYR A 134 -4.09 -11.50 -4.59
C TYR A 134 -4.29 -11.11 -3.13
N VAL A 135 -3.31 -11.45 -2.31
CA VAL A 135 -3.19 -11.00 -0.93
C VAL A 135 -1.95 -10.12 -0.82
N PHE A 136 -2.09 -8.96 -0.18
CA PHE A 136 -0.98 -8.04 0.06
C PHE A 136 -0.77 -7.82 1.54
N ALA A 137 0.49 -7.88 1.97
CA ALA A 137 0.85 -7.73 3.37
C ALA A 137 1.86 -6.58 3.56
N CYS A 138 1.65 -5.80 4.62
CA CYS A 138 2.54 -4.72 5.04
C CYS A 138 3.00 -4.96 6.47
N THR A 139 4.27 -4.73 6.72
CA THR A 139 4.85 -4.75 8.08
C THR A 139 6.02 -3.78 8.18
N HIS A 140 6.39 -3.45 9.42
CA HIS A 140 7.63 -2.78 9.80
C HIS A 140 8.30 -3.63 10.87
N LEU A 141 9.27 -4.45 10.45
CA LEU A 141 9.90 -5.45 11.33
C LEU A 141 10.77 -4.82 12.42
N SER A 142 10.95 -5.57 13.52
CA SER A 142 11.87 -5.21 14.60
C SER A 142 13.32 -5.04 14.11
N LEU A 143 14.07 -4.17 14.75
CA LEU A 143 15.52 -4.04 14.56
C LEU A 143 16.30 -5.21 15.18
N ILE A 144 15.65 -5.98 16.06
CA ILE A 144 16.24 -7.15 16.73
C ILE A 144 16.06 -8.38 15.84
N GLU A 145 17.17 -9.04 15.49
CA GLU A 145 17.16 -10.18 14.57
C GLU A 145 16.28 -11.34 15.05
N GLU A 146 16.37 -11.68 16.34
CA GLU A 146 15.56 -12.77 16.91
C GLU A 146 14.05 -12.50 16.75
N ASP A 147 13.61 -11.25 16.94
CA ASP A 147 12.21 -10.87 16.78
C ASP A 147 11.78 -10.91 15.31
N ARG A 148 12.67 -10.52 14.38
CA ARG A 148 12.43 -10.70 12.94
C ARG A 148 12.26 -12.16 12.56
N MET A 149 13.11 -13.04 13.09
CA MET A 149 13.03 -14.47 12.81
C MET A 149 11.72 -15.08 13.34
N LYS A 150 11.28 -14.69 14.54
CA LYS A 150 9.96 -15.09 15.07
C LYS A 150 8.81 -14.53 14.23
N SER A 151 8.94 -13.32 13.71
CA SER A 151 7.95 -12.73 12.82
C SER A 151 7.79 -13.51 11.52
N LEU A 152 8.85 -14.13 10.98
CA LEU A 152 8.77 -14.95 9.78
C LEU A 152 7.85 -16.17 9.95
N GLU A 153 7.82 -16.79 11.13
CA GLU A 153 6.93 -17.92 11.38
C GLU A 153 5.45 -17.49 11.38
N ILE A 154 5.15 -16.31 11.92
CA ILE A 154 3.81 -15.73 11.87
C ILE A 154 3.43 -15.38 10.42
N LEU A 155 4.33 -14.72 9.68
CA LEU A 155 4.13 -14.39 8.27
C LEU A 155 3.82 -15.64 7.44
N LYS A 156 4.61 -16.71 7.58
CA LYS A 156 4.37 -17.99 6.90
C LYS A 156 3.00 -18.59 7.24
N SER A 157 2.61 -18.56 8.52
CA SER A 157 1.32 -19.13 8.95
C SER A 157 0.11 -18.37 8.40
N VAL A 158 0.24 -17.07 8.20
CA VAL A 158 -0.83 -16.18 7.70
C VAL A 158 -0.92 -16.23 6.17
N THR A 159 0.20 -16.47 5.47
CA THR A 159 0.25 -16.49 4.00
C THR A 159 0.14 -17.89 3.39
N ALA A 160 0.11 -18.94 4.19
CA ALA A 160 0.01 -20.34 3.73
C ALA A 160 -1.44 -20.81 3.46
N THR A 161 -2.43 -19.93 3.61
CA THR A 161 -3.87 -20.17 3.33
C THR A 161 -4.26 -19.57 2.01
#